data_464174dd92e71b812e741341547bcc09
#
_entry.id   464174dd92e71b812e741341547bcc09
#
_cell.length_a   1.000
_cell.length_b   1.000
_cell.length_c   1.000
_cell.angle_alpha   90.00
_cell.angle_beta   90.00
_cell.angle_gamma   90.00
#
_symmetry.space_group_name_H-M   'P 1'
#
loop_
_entity.id
_entity.type
_entity.pdbx_description
1 polymer ?
#
loop_
_entity_poly.entity_id
_entity_poly.type
_entity_poly.pdbx_seq_one_letter_code
_entity_poly.pdbx_strand_id
1 'polypeptide(L)'
;MMSTERADTRGRAESAAAARIATDPGGPAWRQNTEILGNAGTLVATAGLSAALGFAFWALAAHLFSQAAIGYAAAATSAMTLLGTIGMFGLGTFLIAELPKLRARASLVAAAMIAAALGSSLVGVTFVLVAPHVSVNLRESEGTLTGGLIVVAGVVVTAATFVFDQASIALLRGGLQLSRNVVLALAKLLVLPVAAYVLHDQFGYGIALSWVAGTVISIMALGIWLWQKGTRVFGQPDWRALSRMRGTVLAYNWLGLGVATPALLTPILVTVLVSPVANGAFYAAWMMVSMLFLIPTHLSTVLFAVASNNPRSLARKLRFTLAVSLLIGIPGMAILGLGGHWVLSIFGPAYVHEAALPLSLLVLAYVPTIPRTHYVAVARATGKISQAASVMTVAATVEMAALVLGARWNGLVGLSVALLAVKCLTGAAVTPAVVKAALGRGRHRRVALAPRPDRAMLSSLS
;
A
#
# COMPACT_ATOMS: atom_id res chain seq x y z
N MET A 1 -19.23 -2.14 36.46
CA MET A 1 -18.95 -0.70 36.53
C MET A 1 -17.45 -0.37 36.63
N MET A 2 -16.62 -1.14 37.32
CA MET A 2 -15.15 -0.89 37.45
C MET A 2 -14.29 -1.21 36.20
N SER A 3 -14.78 -1.96 35.21
CA SER A 3 -14.01 -2.31 34.00
C SER A 3 -14.08 -1.26 32.89
N THR A 4 -15.13 -0.46 32.85
CA THR A 4 -15.31 0.62 31.87
C THR A 4 -14.48 1.86 32.19
N GLU A 5 -14.27 2.14 33.47
CA GLU A 5 -13.47 3.29 33.92
C GLU A 5 -11.97 3.11 33.67
N ARG A 6 -11.45 1.86 33.77
CA ARG A 6 -10.04 1.55 33.43
C ARG A 6 -9.73 1.62 31.93
N ALA A 7 -10.70 1.34 31.07
CA ALA A 7 -10.53 1.46 29.61
C ALA A 7 -10.52 2.93 29.17
N ASP A 8 -11.35 3.78 29.81
CA ASP A 8 -11.41 5.22 29.48
C ASP A 8 -10.19 5.99 30.02
N THR A 9 -9.66 5.62 31.17
CA THR A 9 -8.41 6.20 31.70
C THR A 9 -7.18 5.83 30.87
N ARG A 10 -7.11 4.61 30.32
CA ARG A 10 -6.03 4.18 29.43
C ARG A 10 -6.10 4.91 28.07
N GLY A 11 -7.28 5.05 27.48
CA GLY A 11 -7.47 5.81 26.26
C GLY A 11 -7.18 7.30 26.41
N ARG A 12 -7.49 7.90 27.58
CA ARG A 12 -7.13 9.28 27.91
C ARG A 12 -5.64 9.45 28.17
N ALA A 13 -4.98 8.47 28.78
CA ALA A 13 -3.54 8.49 29.01
C ALA A 13 -2.77 8.37 27.68
N GLU A 14 -3.20 7.49 26.76
CA GLU A 14 -2.61 7.35 25.42
C GLU A 14 -2.87 8.59 24.55
N SER A 15 -4.06 9.18 24.62
CA SER A 15 -4.39 10.44 23.94
C SER A 15 -3.62 11.63 24.53
N ALA A 16 -3.44 11.69 25.86
CA ALA A 16 -2.64 12.72 26.52
C ALA A 16 -1.13 12.52 26.27
N ALA A 17 -0.65 11.27 26.15
CA ALA A 17 0.71 10.98 25.74
C ALA A 17 0.93 11.41 24.26
N ALA A 18 0.00 11.09 23.37
CA ALA A 18 0.05 11.53 21.96
C ALA A 18 -0.01 13.07 21.84
N ALA A 19 -0.79 13.74 22.69
CA ALA A 19 -0.86 15.21 22.74
C ALA A 19 0.40 15.85 23.35
N ARG A 20 1.03 15.23 24.35
CA ARG A 20 2.32 15.67 24.91
C ARG A 20 3.49 15.49 23.93
N ILE A 21 3.44 14.48 23.07
CA ILE A 21 4.41 14.24 21.99
C ILE A 21 4.42 15.40 20.97
N ALA A 22 3.29 16.11 20.80
CA ALA A 22 3.17 17.24 19.87
C ALA A 22 3.76 18.57 20.40
N THR A 23 4.21 18.67 21.66
CA THR A 23 4.42 19.97 22.34
C THR A 23 5.84 20.29 22.81
N ASP A 24 6.84 19.42 22.60
CA ASP A 24 8.23 19.76 22.96
C ASP A 24 9.13 19.94 21.72
N PRO A 25 9.19 21.15 21.13
CA PRO A 25 10.07 21.45 19.99
C PRO A 25 11.56 21.56 20.36
N GLY A 26 11.89 21.55 21.65
CA GLY A 26 13.23 21.80 22.18
C GLY A 26 13.94 20.59 22.79
N GLY A 27 13.33 19.40 22.76
CA GLY A 27 13.92 18.19 23.32
C GLY A 27 15.22 17.76 22.63
N PRO A 28 16.15 17.08 23.34
CA PRO A 28 17.43 16.69 22.78
C PRO A 28 17.26 15.77 21.55
N ALA A 29 18.15 15.91 20.56
CA ALA A 29 18.06 15.25 19.25
C ALA A 29 17.88 13.73 19.34
N TRP A 30 18.46 13.08 20.35
CA TRP A 30 18.32 11.64 20.56
C TRP A 30 16.89 11.23 20.93
N ARG A 31 16.17 12.01 21.74
CA ARG A 31 14.74 11.72 22.05
C ARG A 31 13.86 11.79 20.81
N GLN A 32 14.06 12.80 19.97
CA GLN A 32 13.31 12.93 18.73
C GLN A 32 13.62 11.79 17.73
N ASN A 33 14.86 11.28 17.73
CA ASN A 33 15.26 10.15 16.91
C ASN A 33 14.72 8.83 17.45
N THR A 34 14.67 8.63 18.78
CA THR A 34 14.05 7.44 19.41
C THR A 34 12.54 7.40 19.16
N GLU A 35 11.85 8.54 19.13
CA GLU A 35 10.43 8.59 18.76
C GLU A 35 10.20 8.21 17.28
N ILE A 36 11.05 8.69 16.38
CA ILE A 36 11.01 8.30 14.96
C ILE A 36 11.24 6.79 14.83
N LEU A 37 12.27 6.27 15.50
CA LEU A 37 12.58 4.84 15.49
C LEU A 37 11.47 4.01 16.12
N GLY A 38 10.88 4.45 17.22
CA GLY A 38 9.76 3.77 17.87
C GLY A 38 8.52 3.70 16.99
N ASN A 39 8.12 4.82 16.40
CA ASN A 39 6.96 4.88 15.48
C ASN A 39 7.24 4.14 14.17
N ALA A 40 8.43 4.31 13.58
CA ALA A 40 8.83 3.58 12.38
C ALA A 40 8.98 2.08 12.68
N GLY A 41 9.55 1.72 13.83
CA GLY A 41 9.71 0.33 14.26
C GLY A 41 8.37 -0.39 14.40
N THR A 42 7.39 0.24 15.02
CA THR A 42 6.03 -0.33 15.14
C THR A 42 5.38 -0.51 13.77
N LEU A 43 5.47 0.47 12.87
CA LEU A 43 4.95 0.37 11.51
C LEU A 43 5.67 -0.71 10.72
N VAL A 44 6.99 -0.78 10.80
CA VAL A 44 7.81 -1.80 10.13
C VAL A 44 7.52 -3.19 10.69
N ALA A 45 7.39 -3.34 12.02
CA ALA A 45 7.04 -4.62 12.63
C ALA A 45 5.65 -5.10 12.21
N THR A 46 4.65 -4.20 12.20
CA THR A 46 3.30 -4.50 11.75
C THR A 46 3.27 -4.87 10.26
N ALA A 47 3.95 -4.11 9.43
CA ALA A 47 4.06 -4.40 8.00
C ALA A 47 4.88 -5.68 7.75
N GLY A 48 5.95 -5.92 8.52
CA GLY A 48 6.75 -7.12 8.48
C GLY A 48 5.95 -8.38 8.84
N LEU A 49 5.13 -8.33 9.88
CA LEU A 49 4.23 -9.43 10.24
C LEU A 49 3.21 -9.70 9.12
N SER A 50 2.60 -8.66 8.58
CA SER A 50 1.65 -8.80 7.46
C SER A 50 2.33 -9.36 6.22
N ALA A 51 3.57 -8.94 5.94
CA ALA A 51 4.36 -9.44 4.82
C ALA A 51 4.77 -10.91 5.03
N ALA A 52 5.18 -11.29 6.25
CA ALA A 52 5.53 -12.68 6.58
C ALA A 52 4.32 -13.61 6.44
N LEU A 53 3.15 -13.20 6.91
CA LEU A 53 1.89 -13.95 6.71
C LEU A 53 1.48 -14.00 5.23
N GLY A 54 1.75 -12.93 4.48
CA GLY A 54 1.57 -12.91 3.02
C GLY A 54 2.52 -13.88 2.33
N PHE A 55 3.79 -13.92 2.74
CA PHE A 55 4.78 -14.87 2.24
C PHE A 55 4.36 -16.31 2.51
N ALA A 56 3.95 -16.62 3.75
CA ALA A 56 3.46 -17.94 4.13
C ALA A 56 2.25 -18.39 3.27
N PHE A 57 1.32 -17.47 2.98
CA PHE A 57 0.18 -17.75 2.10
C PHE A 57 0.64 -18.16 0.69
N TRP A 58 1.54 -17.39 0.08
CA TRP A 58 2.02 -17.68 -1.28
C TRP A 58 2.95 -18.89 -1.34
N ALA A 59 3.76 -19.13 -0.30
CA ALA A 59 4.55 -20.34 -0.18
C ALA A 59 3.66 -21.58 -0.07
N LEU A 60 2.61 -21.54 0.76
CA LEU A 60 1.63 -22.63 0.84
C LEU A 60 0.90 -22.82 -0.49
N ALA A 61 0.51 -21.74 -1.16
CA ALA A 61 -0.12 -21.79 -2.48
C ALA A 61 0.80 -22.50 -3.51
N ALA A 62 2.11 -22.23 -3.49
CA ALA A 62 3.07 -22.85 -4.41
C ALA A 62 3.21 -24.37 -4.22
N HIS A 63 2.88 -24.91 -3.05
CA HIS A 63 2.84 -26.35 -2.80
C HIS A 63 1.49 -27.00 -3.16
N LEU A 64 0.42 -26.20 -3.22
CA LEU A 64 -0.92 -26.71 -3.46
C LEU A 64 -1.39 -26.52 -4.92
N PHE A 65 -0.80 -25.59 -5.65
CA PHE A 65 -1.20 -25.22 -7.00
C PHE A 65 -0.01 -25.20 -7.96
N SER A 66 -0.31 -25.27 -9.26
CA SER A 66 0.72 -25.15 -10.30
C SER A 66 1.34 -23.74 -10.33
N GLN A 67 2.56 -23.63 -10.86
CA GLN A 67 3.23 -22.34 -11.03
C GLN A 67 2.44 -21.39 -11.93
N ALA A 68 1.75 -21.91 -12.96
CA ALA A 68 0.86 -21.10 -13.80
C ALA A 68 -0.33 -20.54 -13.00
N ALA A 69 -0.96 -21.37 -12.15
CA ALA A 69 -2.06 -20.95 -11.28
C ALA A 69 -1.61 -19.83 -10.31
N ILE A 70 -0.40 -19.92 -9.76
CA ILE A 70 0.21 -18.84 -8.96
C ILE A 70 0.32 -17.56 -9.78
N GLY A 71 0.79 -17.65 -11.03
CA GLY A 71 0.94 -16.49 -11.90
C GLY A 71 -0.39 -15.82 -12.26
N TYR A 72 -1.40 -16.59 -12.59
CA TYR A 72 -2.76 -16.08 -12.81
C TYR A 72 -3.32 -15.41 -11.56
N ALA A 73 -3.24 -16.06 -10.41
CA ALA A 73 -3.72 -15.52 -9.15
C ALA A 73 -2.96 -14.25 -8.72
N ALA A 74 -1.65 -14.18 -8.98
CA ALA A 74 -0.85 -12.99 -8.72
C ALA A 74 -1.28 -11.81 -9.60
N ALA A 75 -1.56 -12.05 -10.88
CA ALA A 75 -2.10 -11.04 -11.78
C ALA A 75 -3.50 -10.59 -11.34
N ALA A 76 -4.40 -11.53 -11.03
CA ALA A 76 -5.76 -11.24 -10.58
C ALA A 76 -5.77 -10.42 -9.26
N THR A 77 -5.01 -10.82 -8.25
CA THR A 77 -4.94 -10.09 -6.97
C THR A 77 -4.29 -8.71 -7.12
N SER A 78 -3.30 -8.58 -8.01
CA SER A 78 -2.71 -7.29 -8.36
C SER A 78 -3.72 -6.40 -9.10
N ALA A 79 -4.49 -6.95 -10.03
CA ALA A 79 -5.58 -6.25 -10.70
C ALA A 79 -6.66 -5.81 -9.70
N MET A 80 -7.13 -6.69 -8.82
CA MET A 80 -8.10 -6.36 -7.78
C MET A 80 -7.63 -5.18 -6.92
N THR A 81 -6.34 -5.16 -6.56
CA THR A 81 -5.74 -4.09 -5.75
C THR A 81 -5.64 -2.78 -6.52
N LEU A 82 -5.17 -2.83 -7.77
CA LEU A 82 -5.04 -1.65 -8.63
C LEU A 82 -6.41 -1.04 -8.94
N LEU A 83 -7.33 -1.87 -9.43
CA LEU A 83 -8.67 -1.42 -9.83
C LEU A 83 -9.49 -0.95 -8.61
N GLY A 84 -9.35 -1.60 -7.46
CA GLY A 84 -9.94 -1.16 -6.21
C GLY A 84 -9.40 0.22 -5.77
N THR A 85 -8.08 0.46 -5.96
CA THR A 85 -7.48 1.76 -5.68
C THR A 85 -7.99 2.84 -6.65
N ILE A 86 -8.13 2.50 -7.93
CA ILE A 86 -8.71 3.40 -8.95
C ILE A 86 -10.17 3.70 -8.60
N GLY A 87 -10.99 2.67 -8.38
CA GLY A 87 -12.43 2.79 -8.12
C GLY A 87 -12.78 3.51 -6.80
N MET A 88 -11.84 3.55 -5.85
CA MET A 88 -11.96 4.34 -4.63
C MET A 88 -11.83 5.86 -4.88
N PHE A 89 -11.34 6.32 -6.04
CA PHE A 89 -11.23 7.74 -6.45
C PHE A 89 -10.62 8.67 -5.40
N GLY A 90 -9.68 8.20 -4.57
CA GLY A 90 -9.01 9.00 -3.54
C GLY A 90 -9.84 9.24 -2.27
N LEU A 91 -10.99 8.59 -2.11
CA LEU A 91 -11.83 8.68 -0.91
C LEU A 91 -11.07 8.34 0.37
N GLY A 92 -10.08 7.45 0.30
CA GLY A 92 -9.26 7.10 1.46
C GLY A 92 -8.48 8.29 2.03
N THR A 93 -7.75 9.01 1.18
CA THR A 93 -6.99 10.19 1.61
C THR A 93 -7.91 11.30 2.11
N PHE A 94 -9.06 11.44 1.47
CA PHE A 94 -10.11 12.35 1.89
C PHE A 94 -10.60 12.03 3.32
N LEU A 95 -10.89 10.77 3.63
CA LEU A 95 -11.31 10.38 4.98
C LEU A 95 -10.26 10.71 6.05
N ILE A 96 -8.96 10.51 5.76
CA ILE A 96 -7.89 10.88 6.69
C ILE A 96 -7.94 12.38 7.02
N ALA A 97 -8.18 13.23 6.03
CA ALA A 97 -8.16 14.68 6.21
C ALA A 97 -9.41 15.23 6.90
N GLU A 98 -10.59 14.67 6.61
CA GLU A 98 -11.88 15.28 6.99
C GLU A 98 -12.63 14.54 8.09
N LEU A 99 -12.49 13.22 8.18
CA LEU A 99 -13.21 12.41 9.16
C LEU A 99 -12.99 12.86 10.63
N PRO A 100 -11.76 13.28 11.04
CA PRO A 100 -11.54 13.77 12.40
C PRO A 100 -12.32 15.04 12.75
N LYS A 101 -12.66 15.86 11.74
CA LYS A 101 -13.32 17.16 11.92
C LYS A 101 -14.84 17.06 12.03
N LEU A 102 -15.42 15.91 11.68
CA LEU A 102 -16.87 15.73 11.59
C LEU A 102 -17.47 15.07 12.81
N ARG A 103 -18.71 15.46 13.14
CA ARG A 103 -19.51 14.81 14.21
C ARG A 103 -20.17 13.51 13.71
N ALA A 104 -20.70 13.52 12.47
CA ALA A 104 -21.41 12.38 11.87
C ALA A 104 -20.46 11.44 11.10
N ARG A 105 -19.45 10.91 11.78
CA ARG A 105 -18.37 10.11 11.19
C ARG A 105 -18.84 8.83 10.49
N ALA A 106 -19.79 8.11 11.11
CA ALA A 106 -20.33 6.87 10.56
C ALA A 106 -21.06 7.07 9.23
N SER A 107 -21.79 8.19 9.08
CA SER A 107 -22.54 8.53 7.85
C SER A 107 -21.62 8.84 6.68
N LEU A 108 -20.49 9.52 6.92
CA LEU A 108 -19.49 9.78 5.87
C LEU A 108 -18.76 8.50 5.46
N VAL A 109 -18.40 7.65 6.42
CA VAL A 109 -17.74 6.36 6.12
C VAL A 109 -18.68 5.48 5.30
N ALA A 110 -19.97 5.41 5.65
CA ALA A 110 -20.96 4.66 4.88
C ALA A 110 -21.10 5.18 3.45
N ALA A 111 -21.21 6.51 3.26
CA ALA A 111 -21.26 7.11 1.93
C ALA A 111 -19.99 6.83 1.11
N ALA A 112 -18.82 6.93 1.71
CA ALA A 112 -17.54 6.64 1.06
C ALA A 112 -17.40 5.16 0.68
N MET A 113 -17.85 4.23 1.53
CA MET A 113 -17.83 2.80 1.23
C MET A 113 -18.75 2.44 0.08
N ILE A 114 -19.97 2.98 0.05
CA ILE A 114 -20.92 2.74 -1.05
C ILE A 114 -20.38 3.35 -2.35
N ALA A 115 -19.88 4.58 -2.31
CA ALA A 115 -19.30 5.24 -3.49
C ALA A 115 -18.09 4.47 -4.04
N ALA A 116 -17.20 3.99 -3.15
CA ALA A 116 -16.07 3.16 -3.53
C ALA A 116 -16.52 1.79 -4.11
N ALA A 117 -17.53 1.15 -3.51
CA ALA A 117 -18.08 -0.10 -4.01
C ALA A 117 -18.70 0.07 -5.42
N LEU A 118 -19.48 1.11 -5.65
CA LEU A 118 -20.07 1.40 -6.97
C LEU A 118 -19.00 1.75 -8.00
N GLY A 119 -18.07 2.65 -7.67
CA GLY A 119 -16.98 3.04 -8.55
C GLY A 119 -16.08 1.87 -8.91
N SER A 120 -15.72 1.04 -7.93
CA SER A 120 -14.89 -0.14 -8.14
C SER A 120 -15.63 -1.26 -8.90
N SER A 121 -16.94 -1.42 -8.71
CA SER A 121 -17.76 -2.32 -9.53
C SER A 121 -17.70 -1.93 -11.00
N LEU A 122 -17.89 -0.64 -11.30
CA LEU A 122 -17.82 -0.15 -12.68
C LEU A 122 -16.45 -0.41 -13.30
N VAL A 123 -15.37 -0.08 -12.57
CA VAL A 123 -13.98 -0.28 -13.03
C VAL A 123 -13.68 -1.78 -13.20
N GLY A 124 -14.12 -2.62 -12.25
CA GLY A 124 -13.94 -4.08 -12.29
C GLY A 124 -14.68 -4.73 -13.45
N VAL A 125 -15.94 -4.36 -13.69
CA VAL A 125 -16.72 -4.84 -14.83
C VAL A 125 -16.08 -4.41 -16.15
N THR A 126 -15.67 -3.14 -16.26
CA THR A 126 -14.98 -2.64 -17.45
C THR A 126 -13.69 -3.45 -17.72
N PHE A 127 -12.91 -3.74 -16.67
CA PHE A 127 -11.71 -4.56 -16.80
C PHE A 127 -12.04 -5.96 -17.34
N VAL A 128 -13.00 -6.66 -16.75
CA VAL A 128 -13.40 -8.03 -17.17
C VAL A 128 -13.91 -8.06 -18.61
N LEU A 129 -14.57 -7.01 -19.06
CA LEU A 129 -15.02 -6.91 -20.47
C LEU A 129 -13.86 -6.63 -21.44
N VAL A 130 -12.85 -5.87 -21.03
CA VAL A 130 -11.73 -5.44 -21.90
C VAL A 130 -10.55 -6.42 -21.85
N ALA A 131 -10.22 -6.98 -20.69
CA ALA A 131 -9.04 -7.83 -20.49
C ALA A 131 -8.95 -9.02 -21.46
N PRO A 132 -10.03 -9.74 -21.79
CA PRO A 132 -10.01 -10.85 -22.75
C PRO A 132 -9.60 -10.45 -24.17
N HIS A 133 -9.74 -9.18 -24.53
CA HIS A 133 -9.36 -8.65 -25.84
C HIS A 133 -7.90 -8.20 -25.88
N VAL A 134 -7.25 -8.03 -24.73
CA VAL A 134 -5.85 -7.57 -24.62
C VAL A 134 -4.88 -8.75 -24.70
N SER A 135 -5.22 -9.91 -24.13
CA SER A 135 -4.32 -11.06 -24.06
C SER A 135 -5.09 -12.37 -24.01
N VAL A 136 -4.54 -13.40 -24.68
CA VAL A 136 -5.08 -14.76 -24.62
C VAL A 136 -5.07 -15.29 -23.19
N ASN A 137 -3.99 -15.06 -22.45
CA ASN A 137 -3.89 -15.48 -21.04
C ASN A 137 -5.00 -14.88 -20.17
N LEU A 138 -5.35 -13.60 -20.37
CA LEU A 138 -6.45 -12.96 -19.65
C LEU A 138 -7.82 -13.44 -20.16
N ARG A 139 -7.93 -13.83 -21.43
CA ARG A 139 -9.16 -14.43 -21.97
C ARG A 139 -9.44 -15.77 -21.31
N GLU A 140 -8.42 -16.61 -21.13
CA GLU A 140 -8.57 -17.93 -20.53
C GLU A 140 -8.94 -17.86 -19.04
N SER A 141 -8.38 -16.91 -18.30
CA SER A 141 -8.65 -16.75 -16.85
C SER A 141 -9.83 -15.81 -16.57
N GLU A 142 -9.74 -14.56 -16.99
CA GLU A 142 -10.70 -13.51 -16.62
C GLU A 142 -11.92 -13.46 -17.54
N GLY A 143 -11.80 -14.01 -18.77
CA GLY A 143 -12.90 -14.07 -19.73
C GLY A 143 -13.96 -15.10 -19.41
N THR A 144 -13.74 -15.98 -18.45
CA THR A 144 -14.74 -16.91 -17.94
C THR A 144 -15.69 -16.21 -16.96
N LEU A 145 -16.93 -16.69 -16.85
CA LEU A 145 -17.88 -16.14 -15.88
C LEU A 145 -17.34 -16.24 -14.46
N THR A 146 -16.72 -17.36 -14.11
CA THR A 146 -16.14 -17.60 -12.79
C THR A 146 -14.99 -16.62 -12.48
N GLY A 147 -14.00 -16.51 -13.39
CA GLY A 147 -12.88 -15.61 -13.23
C GLY A 147 -13.33 -14.15 -13.15
N GLY A 148 -14.21 -13.73 -14.05
CA GLY A 148 -14.77 -12.38 -14.08
C GLY A 148 -15.51 -12.03 -12.77
N LEU A 149 -16.35 -12.93 -12.25
CA LEU A 149 -17.06 -12.71 -10.98
C LEU A 149 -16.11 -12.62 -9.80
N ILE A 150 -15.08 -13.48 -9.72
CA ILE A 150 -14.07 -13.44 -8.66
C ILE A 150 -13.32 -12.10 -8.69
N VAL A 151 -12.91 -11.63 -9.89
CA VAL A 151 -12.18 -10.37 -10.04
C VAL A 151 -13.05 -9.19 -9.64
N VAL A 152 -14.30 -9.09 -10.16
CA VAL A 152 -15.21 -7.99 -9.80
C VAL A 152 -15.49 -7.98 -8.30
N ALA A 153 -15.81 -9.13 -7.70
CA ALA A 153 -16.02 -9.24 -6.25
C ALA A 153 -14.76 -8.80 -5.49
N GLY A 154 -13.57 -9.26 -5.93
CA GLY A 154 -12.29 -8.89 -5.34
C GLY A 154 -11.99 -7.40 -5.41
N VAL A 155 -12.28 -6.75 -6.55
CA VAL A 155 -12.12 -5.29 -6.74
C VAL A 155 -13.00 -4.52 -5.74
N VAL A 156 -14.28 -4.90 -5.64
CA VAL A 156 -15.25 -4.24 -4.75
C VAL A 156 -14.86 -4.40 -3.28
N VAL A 157 -14.54 -5.63 -2.87
CA VAL A 157 -14.19 -5.92 -1.47
C VAL A 157 -12.86 -5.25 -1.09
N THR A 158 -11.89 -5.21 -2.01
CA THR A 158 -10.62 -4.51 -1.80
C THR A 158 -10.83 -3.01 -1.64
N ALA A 159 -11.65 -2.37 -2.48
CA ALA A 159 -11.97 -0.94 -2.34
C ALA A 159 -12.67 -0.62 -1.00
N ALA A 160 -13.66 -1.43 -0.62
CA ALA A 160 -14.34 -1.29 0.66
C ALA A 160 -13.35 -1.42 1.85
N THR A 161 -12.43 -2.38 1.75
CA THR A 161 -11.37 -2.60 2.74
C THR A 161 -10.45 -1.39 2.87
N PHE A 162 -10.02 -0.80 1.76
CA PHE A 162 -9.16 0.39 1.77
C PHE A 162 -9.88 1.58 2.40
N VAL A 163 -11.15 1.81 2.09
CA VAL A 163 -11.95 2.87 2.72
C VAL A 163 -12.02 2.65 4.24
N PHE A 164 -12.27 1.43 4.67
CA PHE A 164 -12.32 1.08 6.10
C PHE A 164 -10.97 1.29 6.80
N ASP A 165 -9.87 0.86 6.18
CA ASP A 165 -8.52 1.03 6.73
C ASP A 165 -8.17 2.51 6.88
N GLN A 166 -8.48 3.33 5.88
CA GLN A 166 -8.23 4.77 5.92
C GLN A 166 -9.10 5.48 6.96
N ALA A 167 -10.34 5.05 7.13
CA ALA A 167 -11.21 5.54 8.21
C ALA A 167 -10.65 5.17 9.60
N SER A 168 -10.12 3.97 9.75
CA SER A 168 -9.49 3.51 11.00
C SER A 168 -8.25 4.33 11.33
N ILE A 169 -7.40 4.63 10.34
CA ILE A 169 -6.23 5.51 10.49
C ILE A 169 -6.68 6.93 10.88
N ALA A 170 -7.69 7.48 10.18
CA ALA A 170 -8.23 8.81 10.44
C ALA A 170 -8.71 8.99 11.89
N LEU A 171 -9.27 7.93 12.47
CA LEU A 171 -9.75 7.91 13.85
C LEU A 171 -8.68 7.52 14.88
N LEU A 172 -7.41 7.43 14.48
CA LEU A 172 -6.27 7.00 15.30
C LEU A 172 -6.48 5.61 15.93
N ARG A 173 -7.22 4.74 15.25
CA ARG A 173 -7.49 3.36 15.65
C ARG A 173 -6.70 2.36 14.81
N GLY A 174 -5.40 2.59 14.64
CA GLY A 174 -4.51 1.71 13.85
C GLY A 174 -4.53 0.23 14.28
N GLY A 175 -4.83 -0.04 15.56
CA GLY A 175 -5.04 -1.40 16.05
C GLY A 175 -6.19 -2.15 15.34
N LEU A 176 -7.23 -1.45 14.86
CA LEU A 176 -8.31 -2.08 14.09
C LEU A 176 -7.82 -2.57 12.73
N GLN A 177 -6.99 -1.76 12.06
CA GLN A 177 -6.39 -2.14 10.77
C GLN A 177 -5.47 -3.36 10.95
N LEU A 178 -4.62 -3.36 11.99
CA LEU A 178 -3.76 -4.49 12.30
C LEU A 178 -4.56 -5.76 12.58
N SER A 179 -5.57 -5.70 13.45
CA SER A 179 -6.43 -6.84 13.77
C SER A 179 -7.11 -7.40 12.53
N ARG A 180 -7.65 -6.51 11.66
CA ARG A 180 -8.25 -6.93 10.40
C ARG A 180 -7.23 -7.62 9.48
N ASN A 181 -6.01 -7.07 9.35
CA ASN A 181 -4.97 -7.67 8.51
C ASN A 181 -4.53 -9.05 9.01
N VAL A 182 -4.48 -9.24 10.32
CA VAL A 182 -4.18 -10.55 10.93
C VAL A 182 -5.32 -11.54 10.65
N VAL A 183 -6.58 -11.13 10.88
CA VAL A 183 -7.75 -11.97 10.57
C VAL A 183 -7.79 -12.32 9.08
N LEU A 184 -7.55 -11.36 8.19
CA LEU A 184 -7.43 -11.59 6.74
C LEU A 184 -6.37 -12.65 6.43
N ALA A 185 -5.18 -12.51 7.00
CA ALA A 185 -4.07 -13.41 6.73
C ALA A 185 -4.35 -14.84 7.22
N LEU A 186 -4.92 -14.98 8.41
CA LEU A 186 -5.30 -16.28 8.95
C LEU A 186 -6.46 -16.90 8.17
N ALA A 187 -7.49 -16.12 7.85
CA ALA A 187 -8.65 -16.59 7.11
C ALA A 187 -8.26 -17.13 5.71
N LYS A 188 -7.45 -16.36 4.95
CA LYS A 188 -7.00 -16.82 3.63
C LYS A 188 -6.10 -18.06 3.70
N LEU A 189 -5.24 -18.17 4.74
CA LEU A 189 -4.43 -19.37 4.97
C LEU A 189 -5.28 -20.61 5.26
N LEU A 190 -6.38 -20.46 6.00
CA LEU A 190 -7.31 -21.55 6.31
C LEU A 190 -8.19 -21.93 5.12
N VAL A 191 -8.62 -20.94 4.34
CA VAL A 191 -9.48 -21.17 3.16
C VAL A 191 -8.69 -21.81 2.01
N LEU A 192 -7.39 -21.51 1.88
CA LEU A 192 -6.57 -21.94 0.74
C LEU A 192 -6.51 -23.45 0.54
N PRO A 193 -6.24 -24.30 1.58
CA PRO A 193 -6.25 -25.75 1.40
C PRO A 193 -7.61 -26.30 1.01
N VAL A 194 -8.69 -25.72 1.56
CA VAL A 194 -10.08 -26.09 1.20
C VAL A 194 -10.36 -25.74 -0.25
N ALA A 195 -9.96 -24.56 -0.69
CA ALA A 195 -10.12 -24.15 -2.08
C ALA A 195 -9.28 -25.03 -3.03
N ALA A 196 -8.06 -25.42 -2.65
CA ALA A 196 -7.24 -26.32 -3.41
C ALA A 196 -7.89 -27.71 -3.58
N TYR A 197 -8.49 -28.21 -2.50
CA TYR A 197 -9.18 -29.51 -2.54
C TYR A 197 -10.46 -29.49 -3.39
N VAL A 198 -11.24 -28.39 -3.35
CA VAL A 198 -12.54 -28.31 -4.02
C VAL A 198 -12.41 -27.90 -5.49
N LEU A 199 -11.52 -26.97 -5.83
CA LEU A 199 -11.52 -26.31 -7.14
C LEU A 199 -10.53 -26.94 -8.14
N HIS A 200 -9.49 -27.65 -7.74
CA HIS A 200 -8.49 -28.30 -8.62
C HIS A 200 -8.23 -27.55 -9.93
N ASP A 201 -8.14 -26.20 -9.88
CA ASP A 201 -8.10 -25.36 -11.07
C ASP A 201 -6.67 -24.99 -11.49
N GLN A 202 -6.50 -24.80 -12.80
CA GLN A 202 -5.21 -24.39 -13.39
C GLN A 202 -5.08 -22.85 -13.51
N PHE A 203 -6.15 -22.08 -13.27
CA PHE A 203 -6.16 -20.63 -13.42
C PHE A 203 -5.99 -19.89 -12.09
N GLY A 204 -5.82 -20.62 -10.98
CA GLY A 204 -5.61 -20.03 -9.66
C GLY A 204 -6.86 -19.40 -9.04
N TYR A 205 -8.04 -19.80 -9.48
CA TYR A 205 -9.31 -19.32 -8.90
C TYR A 205 -9.42 -19.64 -7.41
N GLY A 206 -8.91 -20.80 -6.98
CA GLY A 206 -8.86 -21.18 -5.58
C GLY A 206 -8.03 -20.20 -4.75
N ILE A 207 -6.91 -19.72 -5.28
CA ILE A 207 -6.05 -18.73 -4.62
C ILE A 207 -6.75 -17.37 -4.55
N ALA A 208 -7.29 -16.92 -5.70
CA ALA A 208 -8.01 -15.64 -5.80
C ALA A 208 -9.25 -15.62 -4.91
N LEU A 209 -10.03 -16.72 -4.90
CA LEU A 209 -11.20 -16.88 -4.03
C LEU A 209 -10.83 -16.87 -2.55
N SER A 210 -9.71 -17.52 -2.17
CA SER A 210 -9.20 -17.49 -0.79
C SER A 210 -8.85 -16.06 -0.36
N TRP A 211 -8.31 -15.25 -1.27
CA TRP A 211 -8.05 -13.83 -1.03
C TRP A 211 -9.35 -13.05 -0.81
N VAL A 212 -10.34 -13.22 -1.68
CA VAL A 212 -11.65 -12.54 -1.58
C VAL A 212 -12.37 -12.98 -0.32
N ALA A 213 -12.48 -14.29 -0.08
CA ALA A 213 -13.14 -14.85 1.11
C ALA A 213 -12.47 -14.38 2.41
N GLY A 214 -11.12 -14.42 2.47
CA GLY A 214 -10.38 -13.93 3.63
C GLY A 214 -10.65 -12.44 3.89
N THR A 215 -10.75 -11.64 2.83
CA THR A 215 -11.06 -10.21 2.95
C THR A 215 -12.48 -9.99 3.47
N VAL A 216 -13.47 -10.72 2.95
CA VAL A 216 -14.85 -10.66 3.44
C VAL A 216 -14.92 -11.09 4.91
N ILE A 217 -14.33 -12.24 5.26
CA ILE A 217 -14.29 -12.74 6.64
C ILE A 217 -13.67 -11.69 7.58
N SER A 218 -12.59 -11.04 7.16
CA SER A 218 -11.92 -10.04 7.99
C SER A 218 -12.79 -8.80 8.26
N ILE A 219 -13.53 -8.33 7.25
CA ILE A 219 -14.47 -7.21 7.38
C ILE A 219 -15.65 -7.61 8.27
N MET A 220 -16.21 -8.78 8.05
CA MET A 220 -17.35 -9.29 8.83
C MET A 220 -16.97 -9.49 10.30
N ALA A 221 -15.85 -10.16 10.57
CA ALA A 221 -15.37 -10.41 11.93
C ALA A 221 -15.18 -9.09 12.70
N LEU A 222 -14.56 -8.10 12.05
CA LEU A 222 -14.35 -6.80 12.68
C LEU A 222 -15.67 -6.01 12.80
N GLY A 223 -16.54 -6.08 11.82
CA GLY A 223 -17.88 -5.47 11.87
C GLY A 223 -18.72 -6.02 13.03
N ILE A 224 -18.75 -7.34 13.22
CA ILE A 224 -19.43 -8.01 14.34
C ILE A 224 -18.81 -7.57 15.68
N TRP A 225 -17.47 -7.55 15.77
CA TRP A 225 -16.78 -7.12 16.99
C TRP A 225 -17.11 -5.67 17.37
N LEU A 226 -17.14 -4.75 16.39
CA LEU A 226 -17.50 -3.35 16.60
C LEU A 226 -18.97 -3.19 17.00
N TRP A 227 -19.86 -3.97 16.40
CA TRP A 227 -21.27 -3.99 16.74
C TRP A 227 -21.50 -4.47 18.20
N GLN A 228 -20.84 -5.56 18.62
CA GLN A 228 -20.86 -6.04 20.01
C GLN A 228 -20.35 -4.99 21.00
N LYS A 229 -19.43 -4.12 20.59
CA LYS A 229 -18.92 -2.99 21.39
C LYS A 229 -19.86 -1.78 21.39
N GLY A 230 -21.03 -1.88 20.78
CA GLY A 230 -21.98 -0.75 20.66
C GLY A 230 -21.50 0.38 19.75
N THR A 231 -20.45 0.16 18.95
CA THR A 231 -19.93 1.19 18.03
C THR A 231 -20.75 1.16 16.75
N ARG A 232 -21.46 2.24 16.46
CA ARG A 232 -22.15 2.39 15.16
C ARG A 232 -21.10 2.61 14.06
N VAL A 233 -20.85 1.56 13.27
CA VAL A 233 -19.91 1.60 12.13
C VAL A 233 -20.54 2.26 10.92
N PHE A 234 -21.84 2.04 10.72
CA PHE A 234 -22.61 2.57 9.60
C PHE A 234 -23.71 3.50 10.08
N GLY A 235 -23.84 4.64 9.42
CA GLY A 235 -24.93 5.58 9.55
C GLY A 235 -25.67 5.73 8.22
N GLN A 236 -26.71 6.56 8.19
CA GLN A 236 -27.32 6.96 6.90
C GLN A 236 -26.27 7.72 6.06
N PRO A 237 -26.09 7.36 4.76
CA PRO A 237 -25.03 7.94 3.94
C PRO A 237 -25.19 9.45 3.75
N ASP A 238 -24.15 10.22 4.05
CA ASP A 238 -24.11 11.66 3.82
C ASP A 238 -23.45 11.99 2.46
N TRP A 239 -24.25 11.96 1.41
CA TRP A 239 -23.83 12.29 0.05
C TRP A 239 -23.47 13.75 -0.14
N ARG A 240 -24.06 14.67 0.67
CA ARG A 240 -23.78 16.11 0.59
C ARG A 240 -22.38 16.45 1.09
N ALA A 241 -21.96 15.82 2.18
CA ALA A 241 -20.59 15.97 2.67
C ALA A 241 -19.57 15.46 1.64
N LEU A 242 -19.85 14.31 1.00
CA LEU A 242 -18.99 13.73 -0.02
C LEU A 242 -18.87 14.59 -1.28
N SER A 243 -19.96 15.18 -1.75
CA SER A 243 -19.99 15.97 -2.99
C SER A 243 -19.26 17.31 -2.91
N ARG A 244 -19.16 17.93 -1.72
CA ARG A 244 -18.53 19.24 -1.51
C ARG A 244 -17.02 19.25 -1.74
N MET A 245 -16.36 18.09 -1.87
CA MET A 245 -14.90 17.98 -1.73
C MET A 245 -14.18 17.39 -2.93
N ARG A 246 -14.80 17.47 -4.12
CA ARG A 246 -14.32 16.83 -5.38
C ARG A 246 -12.90 17.20 -5.79
N GLY A 247 -12.47 18.45 -5.60
CA GLY A 247 -11.17 18.91 -6.13
C GLY A 247 -9.95 18.42 -5.36
N THR A 248 -10.02 18.38 -4.03
CA THR A 248 -8.91 17.95 -3.18
C THR A 248 -8.65 16.45 -3.29
N VAL A 249 -9.71 15.67 -3.45
CA VAL A 249 -9.69 14.21 -3.61
C VAL A 249 -8.88 13.79 -4.83
N LEU A 250 -9.08 14.45 -5.98
CA LEU A 250 -8.42 14.09 -7.24
C LEU A 250 -6.89 14.25 -7.21
N ALA A 251 -6.38 15.34 -6.61
CA ALA A 251 -4.94 15.60 -6.58
C ALA A 251 -4.17 14.56 -5.74
N TYR A 252 -4.71 14.17 -4.59
CA TYR A 252 -4.10 13.13 -3.76
C TYR A 252 -4.20 11.74 -4.39
N ASN A 253 -5.32 11.44 -5.07
CA ASN A 253 -5.49 10.20 -5.79
C ASN A 253 -4.46 10.05 -6.92
N TRP A 254 -4.24 11.13 -7.68
CA TRP A 254 -3.29 11.14 -8.79
C TRP A 254 -1.86 10.80 -8.34
N LEU A 255 -1.37 11.40 -7.26
CA LEU A 255 -0.07 11.06 -6.70
C LEU A 255 -0.03 9.60 -6.22
N GLY A 256 -1.08 9.14 -5.53
CA GLY A 256 -1.19 7.77 -5.03
C GLY A 256 -1.11 6.74 -6.16
N LEU A 257 -1.86 6.97 -7.24
CA LEU A 257 -1.86 6.11 -8.43
C LEU A 257 -0.50 6.12 -9.13
N GLY A 258 0.11 7.29 -9.33
CA GLY A 258 1.43 7.39 -9.97
C GLY A 258 2.53 6.64 -9.21
N VAL A 259 2.39 6.50 -7.90
CA VAL A 259 3.33 5.72 -7.06
C VAL A 259 2.98 4.22 -7.06
N ALA A 260 1.70 3.86 -6.98
CA ALA A 260 1.26 2.47 -6.80
C ALA A 260 1.14 1.68 -8.11
N THR A 261 0.76 2.34 -9.21
CA THR A 261 0.48 1.67 -10.49
C THR A 261 1.65 0.81 -10.98
N PRO A 262 2.93 1.25 -10.99
CA PRO A 262 4.01 0.41 -11.47
C PRO A 262 4.12 -0.91 -10.71
N ALA A 263 4.01 -0.85 -9.39
CA ALA A 263 4.15 -2.05 -8.56
C ALA A 263 3.00 -3.06 -8.77
N LEU A 264 1.77 -2.56 -8.94
CA LEU A 264 0.58 -3.40 -9.09
C LEU A 264 0.35 -3.86 -10.53
N LEU A 265 0.76 -3.06 -11.51
CA LEU A 265 0.60 -3.42 -12.92
C LEU A 265 1.69 -4.42 -13.39
N THR A 266 2.87 -4.43 -12.76
CA THR A 266 3.98 -5.30 -13.17
C THR A 266 3.60 -6.79 -13.20
N PRO A 267 2.98 -7.41 -12.18
CA PRO A 267 2.59 -8.83 -12.26
C PRO A 267 1.56 -9.11 -13.38
N ILE A 268 0.68 -8.16 -13.65
CA ILE A 268 -0.28 -8.27 -14.77
C ILE A 268 0.47 -8.28 -16.09
N LEU A 269 1.43 -7.35 -16.27
CA LEU A 269 2.24 -7.26 -17.49
C LEU A 269 3.09 -8.51 -17.71
N VAL A 270 3.65 -9.12 -16.64
CA VAL A 270 4.40 -10.37 -16.79
C VAL A 270 3.50 -11.49 -17.30
N THR A 271 2.28 -11.64 -16.76
CA THR A 271 1.30 -12.61 -17.25
C THR A 271 0.92 -12.37 -18.72
N VAL A 272 0.72 -11.10 -19.10
CA VAL A 272 0.27 -10.72 -20.45
C VAL A 272 1.39 -10.84 -21.50
N LEU A 273 2.59 -10.40 -21.15
CA LEU A 273 3.69 -10.22 -22.10
C LEU A 273 4.68 -11.39 -22.15
N VAL A 274 4.77 -12.15 -21.05
CA VAL A 274 5.70 -13.30 -20.95
C VAL A 274 4.89 -14.59 -20.85
N SER A 275 4.45 -14.96 -19.66
CA SER A 275 3.54 -16.09 -19.45
C SER A 275 3.03 -16.13 -17.99
N PRO A 276 1.94 -16.86 -17.71
CA PRO A 276 1.52 -17.12 -16.33
C PRO A 276 2.57 -17.87 -15.52
N VAL A 277 3.27 -18.86 -16.11
CA VAL A 277 4.34 -19.62 -15.44
C VAL A 277 5.46 -18.67 -15.01
N ALA A 278 5.93 -17.81 -15.93
CA ALA A 278 6.96 -16.81 -15.62
C ALA A 278 6.49 -15.82 -14.55
N ASN A 279 5.20 -15.43 -14.54
CA ASN A 279 4.67 -14.57 -13.49
C ASN A 279 4.62 -15.27 -12.13
N GLY A 280 4.36 -16.58 -12.06
CA GLY A 280 4.43 -17.33 -10.82
C GLY A 280 5.81 -17.21 -10.17
N ALA A 281 6.88 -17.47 -10.93
CA ALA A 281 8.25 -17.33 -10.47
C ALA A 281 8.62 -15.87 -10.15
N PHE A 282 8.29 -14.94 -11.06
CA PHE A 282 8.53 -13.51 -10.85
C PHE A 282 7.87 -12.99 -9.58
N TYR A 283 6.62 -13.39 -9.32
CA TYR A 283 5.87 -12.90 -8.17
C TYR A 283 6.48 -13.33 -6.83
N ALA A 284 7.04 -14.55 -6.75
CA ALA A 284 7.81 -14.98 -5.59
C ALA A 284 9.02 -14.05 -5.33
N ALA A 285 9.81 -13.76 -6.37
CA ALA A 285 10.94 -12.82 -6.28
C ALA A 285 10.46 -11.39 -5.96
N TRP A 286 9.39 -10.94 -6.62
CA TRP A 286 8.81 -9.61 -6.43
C TRP A 286 8.33 -9.39 -5.00
N MET A 287 7.71 -10.38 -4.39
CA MET A 287 7.24 -10.33 -3.01
C MET A 287 8.40 -10.20 -2.03
N MET A 288 9.50 -10.95 -2.23
CA MET A 288 10.71 -10.87 -1.40
C MET A 288 11.33 -9.46 -1.47
N VAL A 289 11.49 -8.92 -2.68
CA VAL A 289 12.04 -7.57 -2.87
C VAL A 289 11.10 -6.49 -2.33
N SER A 290 9.79 -6.70 -2.46
CA SER A 290 8.79 -5.77 -1.92
C SER A 290 8.87 -5.63 -0.40
N MET A 291 9.20 -6.70 0.34
CA MET A 291 9.47 -6.63 1.78
C MET A 291 10.65 -5.70 2.09
N LEU A 292 11.70 -5.76 1.28
CA LEU A 292 12.84 -4.87 1.44
C LEU A 292 12.46 -3.40 1.18
N PHE A 293 11.61 -3.15 0.17
CA PHE A 293 11.11 -1.81 -0.15
C PHE A 293 10.20 -1.18 0.91
N LEU A 294 9.64 -1.97 1.84
CA LEU A 294 8.88 -1.45 2.98
C LEU A 294 9.73 -0.52 3.86
N ILE A 295 11.03 -0.80 4.01
CA ILE A 295 11.94 -0.03 4.87
C ILE A 295 11.96 1.46 4.48
N PRO A 296 12.41 1.85 3.27
CA PRO A 296 12.44 3.25 2.88
C PRO A 296 11.04 3.86 2.76
N THR A 297 10.02 3.07 2.44
CA THR A 297 8.63 3.52 2.32
C THR A 297 8.07 3.95 3.67
N HIS A 298 8.23 3.15 4.72
CA HIS A 298 7.75 3.50 6.04
C HIS A 298 8.57 4.62 6.68
N LEU A 299 9.90 4.62 6.51
CA LEU A 299 10.75 5.72 6.98
C LEU A 299 10.38 7.06 6.32
N SER A 300 10.07 7.05 5.02
CA SER A 300 9.63 8.24 4.31
C SER A 300 8.23 8.72 4.76
N THR A 301 7.33 7.79 5.11
CA THR A 301 6.00 8.11 5.66
C THR A 301 6.12 8.77 7.03
N VAL A 302 6.96 8.24 7.91
CA VAL A 302 7.24 8.83 9.23
C VAL A 302 7.93 10.19 9.08
N LEU A 303 8.90 10.31 8.14
CA LEU A 303 9.53 11.59 7.83
C LEU A 303 8.49 12.65 7.47
N PHE A 304 7.54 12.33 6.59
CA PHE A 304 6.47 13.24 6.22
C PHE A 304 5.65 13.67 7.43
N ALA A 305 5.17 12.72 8.24
CA ALA A 305 4.34 13.02 9.42
C ALA A 305 5.05 13.94 10.41
N VAL A 306 6.34 13.67 10.71
CA VAL A 306 7.11 14.46 11.67
C VAL A 306 7.55 15.81 11.10
N ALA A 307 7.89 15.88 9.81
CA ALA A 307 8.30 17.13 9.16
C ALA A 307 7.13 18.09 8.95
N SER A 308 5.91 17.58 8.76
CA SER A 308 4.70 18.40 8.65
C SER A 308 4.42 19.18 9.94
N ASN A 309 4.74 18.60 11.10
CA ASN A 309 4.59 19.25 12.40
C ASN A 309 5.75 20.22 12.73
N ASN A 310 6.96 19.95 12.22
CA ASN A 310 8.13 20.80 12.45
C ASN A 310 9.00 20.92 11.18
N PRO A 311 8.69 21.87 10.27
CA PRO A 311 9.41 22.03 9.01
C PRO A 311 10.89 22.35 9.16
N ARG A 312 11.30 23.01 10.27
CA ARG A 312 12.71 23.34 10.53
C ARG A 312 13.59 22.11 10.75
N SER A 313 13.00 21.01 11.15
CA SER A 313 13.72 19.75 11.41
C SER A 313 13.84 18.85 10.17
N LEU A 314 13.22 19.20 9.04
CA LEU A 314 13.13 18.37 7.83
C LEU A 314 14.52 17.88 7.37
N ALA A 315 15.48 18.77 7.21
CA ALA A 315 16.81 18.42 6.69
C ALA A 315 17.53 17.40 7.59
N ARG A 316 17.50 17.60 8.91
CA ARG A 316 18.12 16.68 9.88
C ARG A 316 17.43 15.32 9.86
N LYS A 317 16.10 15.29 9.88
CA LYS A 317 15.31 14.07 9.89
C LYS A 317 15.42 13.30 8.57
N LEU A 318 15.50 14.02 7.45
CA LEU A 318 15.73 13.44 6.13
C LEU A 318 17.09 12.71 6.08
N ARG A 319 18.17 13.36 6.55
CA ARG A 319 19.49 12.69 6.63
C ARG A 319 19.45 11.43 7.49
N PHE A 320 18.75 11.50 8.63
CA PHE A 320 18.61 10.36 9.52
C PHE A 320 17.84 9.20 8.85
N THR A 321 16.68 9.46 8.23
CA THR A 321 15.89 8.40 7.58
C THR A 321 16.59 7.83 6.33
N LEU A 322 17.36 8.63 5.59
CA LEU A 322 18.22 8.15 4.50
C LEU A 322 19.32 7.23 5.03
N ALA A 323 20.01 7.62 6.12
CA ALA A 323 21.06 6.82 6.72
C ALA A 323 20.51 5.49 7.26
N VAL A 324 19.36 5.50 7.94
CA VAL A 324 18.70 4.27 8.44
C VAL A 324 18.26 3.39 7.28
N SER A 325 17.72 3.95 6.18
CA SER A 325 17.36 3.18 4.99
C SER A 325 18.57 2.44 4.42
N LEU A 326 19.72 3.09 4.34
CA LEU A 326 20.96 2.47 3.85
C LEU A 326 21.48 1.42 4.84
N LEU A 327 21.54 1.77 6.14
CA LEU A 327 22.11 0.93 7.18
C LEU A 327 21.37 -0.41 7.33
N ILE A 328 20.05 -0.40 7.23
CA ILE A 328 19.24 -1.62 7.34
C ILE A 328 19.09 -2.31 5.97
N GLY A 329 18.93 -1.53 4.92
CA GLY A 329 18.61 -2.08 3.62
C GLY A 329 19.79 -2.71 2.88
N ILE A 330 21.02 -2.19 3.03
CA ILE A 330 22.19 -2.78 2.38
C ILE A 330 22.47 -4.21 2.89
N PRO A 331 22.46 -4.49 4.20
CA PRO A 331 22.50 -5.87 4.70
C PRO A 331 21.34 -6.73 4.18
N GLY A 332 20.11 -6.19 4.15
CA GLY A 332 18.95 -6.87 3.58
C GLY A 332 19.12 -7.21 2.09
N MET A 333 19.70 -6.31 1.31
CA MET A 333 20.08 -6.58 -0.09
C MET A 333 21.12 -7.71 -0.19
N ALA A 334 22.15 -7.69 0.64
CA ALA A 334 23.17 -8.71 0.65
C ALA A 334 22.58 -10.09 1.00
N ILE A 335 21.73 -10.15 2.03
CA ILE A 335 21.03 -11.37 2.43
C ILE A 335 20.16 -11.91 1.29
N LEU A 336 19.35 -11.07 0.65
CA LEU A 336 18.49 -11.51 -0.45
C LEU A 336 19.25 -11.76 -1.75
N GLY A 337 20.29 -11.00 -2.03
CA GLY A 337 21.13 -11.20 -3.22
C GLY A 337 21.94 -12.47 -3.18
N LEU A 338 22.49 -12.81 -2.03
CA LEU A 338 23.32 -14.03 -1.84
C LEU A 338 22.49 -15.24 -1.44
N GLY A 339 21.50 -15.05 -0.58
CA GLY A 339 20.67 -16.11 0.00
C GLY A 339 19.29 -16.28 -0.64
N GLY A 340 18.93 -15.44 -1.60
CA GLY A 340 17.59 -15.44 -2.19
C GLY A 340 17.20 -16.73 -2.88
N HIS A 341 18.18 -17.47 -3.42
CA HIS A 341 17.93 -18.80 -4.01
C HIS A 341 17.44 -19.82 -2.97
N TRP A 342 17.94 -19.77 -1.74
CA TRP A 342 17.42 -20.63 -0.65
C TRP A 342 15.99 -20.27 -0.27
N VAL A 343 15.67 -18.98 -0.24
CA VAL A 343 14.29 -18.53 0.03
C VAL A 343 13.35 -18.92 -1.12
N LEU A 344 13.81 -18.81 -2.38
CA LEU A 344 13.05 -19.27 -3.54
C LEU A 344 12.82 -20.78 -3.53
N SER A 345 13.76 -21.58 -2.99
CA SER A 345 13.60 -23.03 -2.90
C SER A 345 12.42 -23.47 -2.01
N ILE A 346 11.95 -22.59 -1.11
CA ILE A 346 10.72 -22.80 -0.33
C ILE A 346 9.50 -22.95 -1.25
N PHE A 347 9.52 -22.28 -2.41
CA PHE A 347 8.44 -22.37 -3.42
C PHE A 347 8.61 -23.58 -4.36
N GLY A 348 9.81 -24.12 -4.46
CA GLY A 348 10.16 -25.27 -5.29
C GLY A 348 11.32 -25.00 -6.25
N PRO A 349 11.93 -26.07 -6.81
CA PRO A 349 13.12 -25.95 -7.68
C PRO A 349 12.88 -25.11 -8.95
N ALA A 350 11.70 -25.22 -9.55
CA ALA A 350 11.34 -24.46 -10.76
C ALA A 350 11.41 -22.95 -10.52
N TYR A 351 11.01 -22.48 -9.33
CA TYR A 351 11.08 -21.08 -8.96
C TYR A 351 12.52 -20.57 -8.86
N VAL A 352 13.42 -21.39 -8.35
CA VAL A 352 14.86 -21.05 -8.29
C VAL A 352 15.43 -20.89 -9.70
N HIS A 353 15.14 -21.83 -10.60
CA HIS A 353 15.65 -21.79 -11.96
C HIS A 353 15.20 -20.54 -12.72
N GLU A 354 13.93 -20.16 -12.60
CA GLU A 354 13.36 -19.06 -13.38
C GLU A 354 13.55 -17.68 -12.71
N ALA A 355 13.55 -17.60 -11.38
CA ALA A 355 13.49 -16.34 -10.66
C ALA A 355 14.78 -15.91 -9.97
N ALA A 356 15.83 -16.74 -9.88
CA ALA A 356 17.06 -16.37 -9.17
C ALA A 356 17.76 -15.15 -9.79
N LEU A 357 17.93 -15.12 -11.12
CA LEU A 357 18.52 -13.95 -11.80
C LEU A 357 17.61 -12.73 -11.75
N PRO A 358 16.31 -12.81 -12.07
CA PRO A 358 15.36 -11.71 -11.81
C PRO A 358 15.42 -11.18 -10.39
N LEU A 359 15.43 -12.03 -9.37
CA LEU A 359 15.53 -11.62 -7.97
C LEU A 359 16.80 -10.80 -7.70
N SER A 360 17.95 -11.28 -8.17
CA SER A 360 19.23 -10.59 -7.99
C SER A 360 19.22 -9.19 -8.63
N LEU A 361 18.62 -9.04 -9.82
CA LEU A 361 18.44 -7.75 -10.48
C LEU A 361 17.50 -6.83 -9.72
N LEU A 362 16.34 -7.37 -9.28
CA LEU A 362 15.33 -6.62 -8.57
C LEU A 362 15.82 -6.12 -7.20
N VAL A 363 16.64 -6.90 -6.50
CA VAL A 363 17.24 -6.49 -5.22
C VAL A 363 18.08 -5.23 -5.37
N LEU A 364 18.82 -5.08 -6.48
CA LEU A 364 19.61 -3.87 -6.77
C LEU A 364 18.74 -2.62 -6.91
N ALA A 365 17.47 -2.76 -7.30
CA ALA A 365 16.53 -1.67 -7.40
C ALA A 365 16.17 -1.02 -6.03
N TYR A 366 16.62 -1.61 -4.93
CA TYR A 366 16.47 -1.03 -3.60
C TYR A 366 17.14 0.34 -3.48
N VAL A 367 18.38 0.45 -3.93
CA VAL A 367 19.19 1.69 -3.81
C VAL A 367 18.48 2.88 -4.48
N PRO A 368 18.08 2.82 -5.75
CA PRO A 368 17.37 3.93 -6.39
C PRO A 368 15.94 4.15 -5.86
N THR A 369 15.35 3.20 -5.15
CA THR A 369 14.04 3.38 -4.52
C THR A 369 14.11 4.32 -3.32
N ILE A 370 15.25 4.38 -2.60
CA ILE A 370 15.44 5.27 -1.45
C ILE A 370 15.19 6.75 -1.81
N PRO A 371 15.90 7.37 -2.77
CA PRO A 371 15.66 8.77 -3.11
C PRO A 371 14.24 9.00 -3.67
N ARG A 372 13.64 8.04 -4.39
CA ARG A 372 12.29 8.17 -4.92
C ARG A 372 11.25 8.32 -3.80
N THR A 373 11.28 7.44 -2.79
CA THR A 373 10.32 7.48 -1.66
C THR A 373 10.51 8.74 -0.83
N HIS A 374 11.76 9.12 -0.54
CA HIS A 374 12.06 10.32 0.23
C HIS A 374 11.74 11.62 -0.53
N TYR A 375 11.87 11.65 -1.87
CA TYR A 375 11.41 12.76 -2.70
C TYR A 375 9.92 13.03 -2.53
N VAL A 376 9.10 11.98 -2.58
CA VAL A 376 7.64 12.09 -2.36
C VAL A 376 7.33 12.64 -0.96
N ALA A 377 8.03 12.15 0.07
CA ALA A 377 7.86 12.64 1.44
C ALA A 377 8.24 14.11 1.60
N VAL A 378 9.37 14.53 1.02
CA VAL A 378 9.83 15.93 1.01
C VAL A 378 8.82 16.82 0.27
N ALA A 379 8.35 16.39 -0.89
CA ALA A 379 7.38 17.14 -1.67
C ALA A 379 6.05 17.33 -0.92
N ARG A 380 5.56 16.29 -0.25
CA ARG A 380 4.38 16.37 0.62
C ARG A 380 4.60 17.34 1.78
N ALA A 381 5.75 17.26 2.46
CA ALA A 381 6.08 18.13 3.59
C ALA A 381 6.30 19.60 3.20
N THR A 382 6.68 19.86 1.94
CA THR A 382 6.92 21.22 1.42
C THR A 382 5.78 21.78 0.58
N GLY A 383 4.63 21.08 0.50
CA GLY A 383 3.45 21.51 -0.26
C GLY A 383 3.58 21.40 -1.79
N LYS A 384 4.59 20.68 -2.30
CA LYS A 384 4.86 20.49 -3.74
C LYS A 384 4.20 19.21 -4.30
N ILE A 385 2.99 18.90 -3.86
CA ILE A 385 2.30 17.64 -4.16
C ILE A 385 2.06 17.50 -5.67
N SER A 386 1.58 18.54 -6.34
CA SER A 386 1.32 18.52 -7.79
C SER A 386 2.59 18.24 -8.60
N GLN A 387 3.71 18.88 -8.24
CA GLN A 387 5.00 18.62 -8.89
C GLN A 387 5.44 17.17 -8.71
N ALA A 388 5.31 16.64 -7.49
CA ALA A 388 5.65 15.24 -7.22
C ALA A 388 4.71 14.28 -7.99
N ALA A 389 3.42 14.59 -8.08
CA ALA A 389 2.46 13.80 -8.85
C ALA A 389 2.87 13.73 -10.33
N SER A 390 3.20 14.87 -10.95
CA SER A 390 3.66 14.89 -12.35
C SER A 390 4.94 14.08 -12.56
N VAL A 391 5.94 14.28 -11.69
CA VAL A 391 7.21 13.54 -11.76
C VAL A 391 6.99 12.03 -11.59
N MET A 392 6.17 11.61 -10.63
CA MET A 392 5.88 10.20 -10.40
C MET A 392 5.04 9.59 -11.53
N THR A 393 4.14 10.34 -12.16
CA THR A 393 3.38 9.88 -13.33
C THR A 393 4.29 9.66 -14.53
N VAL A 394 5.17 10.62 -14.83
CA VAL A 394 6.15 10.46 -15.92
C VAL A 394 7.05 9.25 -15.63
N ALA A 395 7.55 9.12 -14.40
CA ALA A 395 8.36 7.96 -14.00
C ALA A 395 7.60 6.65 -14.16
N ALA A 396 6.31 6.59 -13.78
CA ALA A 396 5.46 5.41 -13.93
C ALA A 396 5.25 5.06 -15.42
N THR A 397 4.98 6.06 -16.27
CA THR A 397 4.80 5.86 -17.71
C THR A 397 6.06 5.31 -18.36
N VAL A 398 7.22 5.89 -18.05
CA VAL A 398 8.52 5.41 -18.55
C VAL A 398 8.80 3.99 -18.03
N GLU A 399 8.50 3.71 -16.77
CA GLU A 399 8.66 2.38 -16.16
C GLU A 399 7.78 1.35 -16.90
N MET A 400 6.52 1.67 -17.19
CA MET A 400 5.63 0.76 -17.94
C MET A 400 6.12 0.51 -19.36
N ALA A 401 6.52 1.56 -20.08
CA ALA A 401 7.09 1.42 -21.43
C ALA A 401 8.34 0.53 -21.44
N ALA A 402 9.24 0.75 -20.48
CA ALA A 402 10.46 -0.03 -20.37
C ALA A 402 10.19 -1.51 -20.03
N LEU A 403 9.20 -1.79 -19.17
CA LEU A 403 8.80 -3.18 -18.86
C LEU A 403 8.29 -3.90 -20.11
N VAL A 404 7.47 -3.23 -20.94
CA VAL A 404 6.99 -3.80 -22.22
C VAL A 404 8.14 -4.09 -23.17
N LEU A 405 9.08 -3.15 -23.32
CA LEU A 405 10.25 -3.32 -24.19
C LEU A 405 11.18 -4.42 -23.67
N GLY A 406 11.44 -4.44 -22.35
CA GLY A 406 12.28 -5.45 -21.70
C GLY A 406 11.68 -6.86 -21.82
N ALA A 407 10.37 -7.00 -21.61
CA ALA A 407 9.68 -8.28 -21.76
C ALA A 407 9.77 -8.83 -23.19
N ARG A 408 9.63 -7.95 -24.19
CA ARG A 408 9.77 -8.35 -25.61
C ARG A 408 11.19 -8.67 -26.02
N TRP A 409 12.19 -8.02 -25.39
CA TRP A 409 13.60 -8.25 -25.70
C TRP A 409 14.11 -9.60 -25.15
N ASN A 410 13.89 -9.89 -23.88
CA ASN A 410 14.40 -11.11 -23.25
C ASN A 410 13.50 -11.59 -22.09
N GLY A 411 12.20 -11.66 -22.32
CA GLY A 411 11.23 -12.20 -21.38
C GLY A 411 11.38 -11.61 -19.97
N LEU A 412 11.42 -12.50 -18.99
CA LEU A 412 11.49 -12.12 -17.58
C LEU A 412 12.80 -11.41 -17.18
N VAL A 413 13.93 -11.85 -17.73
CA VAL A 413 15.23 -11.23 -17.48
C VAL A 413 15.29 -9.84 -18.08
N GLY A 414 14.86 -9.68 -19.33
CA GLY A 414 14.80 -8.37 -20.00
C GLY A 414 13.90 -7.38 -19.25
N LEU A 415 12.75 -7.84 -18.78
CA LEU A 415 11.84 -7.04 -17.95
C LEU A 415 12.51 -6.60 -16.66
N SER A 416 13.23 -7.49 -15.96
CA SER A 416 13.93 -7.18 -14.70
C SER A 416 15.08 -6.19 -14.90
N VAL A 417 15.85 -6.33 -15.98
CA VAL A 417 16.90 -5.36 -16.37
C VAL A 417 16.29 -4.00 -16.68
N ALA A 418 15.21 -3.95 -17.47
CA ALA A 418 14.54 -2.71 -17.81
C ALA A 418 13.98 -2.00 -16.56
N LEU A 419 13.37 -2.76 -15.63
CA LEU A 419 12.88 -2.24 -14.36
C LEU A 419 14.02 -1.63 -13.54
N LEU A 420 15.14 -2.33 -13.39
CA LEU A 420 16.30 -1.83 -12.68
C LEU A 420 16.83 -0.54 -13.34
N ALA A 421 17.00 -0.55 -14.66
CA ALA A 421 17.52 0.61 -15.40
C ALA A 421 16.66 1.86 -15.20
N VAL A 422 15.32 1.71 -15.30
CA VAL A 422 14.39 2.84 -15.10
C VAL A 422 14.34 3.28 -13.64
N LYS A 423 14.42 2.35 -12.68
CA LYS A 423 14.55 2.72 -11.26
C LYS A 423 15.82 3.53 -11.01
N CYS A 424 16.95 3.13 -11.59
CA CYS A 424 18.20 3.89 -11.52
C CYS A 424 18.06 5.28 -12.14
N LEU A 425 17.52 5.39 -13.36
CA LEU A 425 17.31 6.64 -14.07
C LEU A 425 16.42 7.60 -13.26
N THR A 426 15.25 7.13 -12.84
CA THR A 426 14.27 7.94 -12.10
C THR A 426 14.76 8.28 -10.69
N GLY A 427 15.48 7.37 -10.02
CA GLY A 427 16.13 7.61 -8.76
C GLY A 427 17.21 8.69 -8.86
N ALA A 428 18.08 8.60 -9.88
CA ALA A 428 19.10 9.61 -10.16
C ALA A 428 18.48 10.98 -10.45
N ALA A 429 17.40 11.04 -11.22
CA ALA A 429 16.71 12.27 -11.57
C ALA A 429 16.17 13.04 -10.34
N VAL A 430 15.68 12.34 -9.31
CA VAL A 430 15.14 12.99 -8.10
C VAL A 430 16.20 13.20 -7.00
N THR A 431 17.33 12.52 -7.06
CA THR A 431 18.42 12.60 -6.06
C THR A 431 18.89 14.03 -5.79
N PRO A 432 19.11 14.90 -6.80
CA PRO A 432 19.54 16.29 -6.53
C PRO A 432 18.55 17.08 -5.68
N ALA A 433 17.24 16.86 -5.86
CA ALA A 433 16.21 17.50 -5.06
C ALA A 433 16.24 17.02 -3.59
N VAL A 434 16.42 15.71 -3.39
CA VAL A 434 16.56 15.11 -2.05
C VAL A 434 17.83 15.60 -1.34
N VAL A 435 18.96 15.62 -2.04
CA VAL A 435 20.24 16.11 -1.50
C VAL A 435 20.13 17.61 -1.13
N LYS A 436 19.53 18.43 -1.99
CA LYS A 436 19.30 19.85 -1.71
C LYS A 436 18.44 20.05 -0.45
N ALA A 437 17.40 19.23 -0.28
CA ALA A 437 16.56 19.25 0.92
C ALA A 437 17.33 18.78 2.17
N ALA A 438 18.16 17.73 2.05
CA ALA A 438 18.99 17.21 3.14
C ALA A 438 20.07 18.21 3.61
N LEU A 439 20.58 19.05 2.69
CA LEU A 439 21.52 20.13 3.00
C LEU A 439 20.85 21.39 3.55
N GLY A 440 19.52 21.42 3.66
CA GLY A 440 18.76 22.58 4.17
C GLY A 440 18.75 23.78 3.21
N ARG A 441 19.16 23.61 1.95
CA ARG A 441 19.28 24.68 0.94
C ARG A 441 17.93 25.02 0.25
N GLY A 442 16.80 24.47 0.70
CA GLY A 442 15.46 24.80 0.21
C GLY A 442 14.93 26.07 0.86
N ARG A 443 14.57 27.11 0.10
CA ARG A 443 13.74 28.20 0.60
C ARG A 443 12.41 27.62 1.09
N HIS A 444 12.24 27.51 2.40
CA HIS A 444 10.95 27.17 2.99
C HIS A 444 9.99 28.35 2.77
N ARG A 445 9.25 28.33 1.65
CA ARG A 445 8.04 29.15 1.56
C ARG A 445 7.15 28.66 2.72
N ARG A 446 6.82 29.54 3.67
CA ARG A 446 5.84 29.26 4.71
C ARG A 446 4.60 28.78 3.97
N VAL A 447 4.26 27.50 4.07
CA VAL A 447 2.91 27.03 3.78
C VAL A 447 2.08 27.75 4.84
N ALA A 448 1.32 28.75 4.44
CA ALA A 448 0.29 29.32 5.30
C ALA A 448 -0.66 28.17 5.60
N LEU A 449 -0.48 27.55 6.75
CA LEU A 449 -1.55 26.74 7.36
C LEU A 449 -2.78 27.63 7.33
N ALA A 450 -3.89 27.13 6.78
CA ALA A 450 -5.17 27.82 6.80
C ALA A 450 -5.34 28.46 8.19
N PRO A 451 -5.72 29.74 8.28
CA PRO A 451 -5.81 30.44 9.55
C PRO A 451 -6.61 29.56 10.51
N ARG A 452 -6.05 29.32 11.70
CA ARG A 452 -6.83 28.71 12.79
C ARG A 452 -8.09 29.54 12.92
N PRO A 453 -9.30 28.92 12.94
CA PRO A 453 -10.52 29.69 13.19
C PRO A 453 -10.30 30.47 14.48
N ASP A 454 -10.51 31.79 14.39
CA ASP A 454 -10.32 32.74 15.48
C ASP A 454 -11.03 32.25 16.74
N ARG A 455 -10.31 32.27 17.86
CA ARG A 455 -10.89 32.01 19.19
C ARG A 455 -12.11 32.91 19.50
N ALA A 456 -12.27 33.98 18.79
CA ALA A 456 -13.43 34.90 18.86
C ALA A 456 -14.75 34.28 18.41
N MET A 457 -14.73 33.23 17.54
CA MET A 457 -15.96 32.53 17.13
C MET A 457 -16.44 31.46 18.13
N LEU A 458 -15.64 31.09 19.10
CA LEU A 458 -16.04 30.13 20.15
C LEU A 458 -16.65 30.80 21.39
N SER A 459 -16.51 32.11 21.55
CA SER A 459 -17.10 32.85 22.67
C SER A 459 -18.51 33.38 22.40
N SER A 460 -19.02 33.27 21.17
CA SER A 460 -20.39 33.71 20.80
C SER A 460 -21.40 32.53 20.76
N LEU A 461 -21.03 31.34 21.22
CA LEU A 461 -21.89 30.15 21.25
C LEU A 461 -21.94 29.53 22.67
N SER A 462 -21.55 30.28 23.70
CA SER A 462 -21.82 29.93 25.10
C SER A 462 -23.17 30.41 25.55
#